data_117816a62aa448f342358f7ffd98c59b
#
_entry.id   117816a62aa448f342358f7ffd98c59b
#
_cell.length_a   1.000
_cell.length_b   1.000
_cell.length_c   1.000
_cell.angle_alpha   90.00
_cell.angle_beta   90.00
_cell.angle_gamma   90.00
#
_symmetry.space_group_name_H-M   'P 1'
#
loop_
_entity.id
_entity.type
_entity.pdbx_description
1 polymer ?
#
loop_
_entity_poly.entity_id
_entity_poly.type
_entity_poly.pdbx_seq_one_letter_code
_entity_poly.pdbx_strand_id
1 'polypeptide(L)'
;MVNWDPAAQTALSDEEVVFKESHGKLYYLRYAVEGTDKYLVVATTRPETILGDTALCVNPDDERYEWLPQDARVVVPLVGRSIPVIRDTYVDIAFGTGALKVTPAHDVNDYMLGEKYGLETIDIFNDDGTINGKVGIYEGMDRFELRRVIEGDLQRAGLLEKTEEYTNNVGYSERTG
;
A
#
# COMPACT_ATOMS: atom_id res chain seq x y z
N MET A 1 3.60 10.12 11.57
CA MET A 1 3.65 9.81 11.81
C MET A 1 3.25 9.74 12.27
N VAL A 2 3.02 9.64 11.99
CA VAL A 2 2.81 9.40 12.55
C VAL A 2 2.22 9.08 12.84
N ASN A 3 1.78 8.90 12.97
CA ASN A 3 1.37 8.43 13.42
C ASN A 3 0.78 8.87 13.35
N TRP A 4 0.46 9.04 13.02
CA TRP A 4 0.11 9.33 13.12
C TRP A 4 -0.81 9.41 12.99
N ASP A 5 -1.09 9.34 12.94
CA ASP A 5 -1.70 9.26 12.95
C ASP A 5 -2.32 9.92 13.04
N PRO A 6 -2.69 10.27 12.81
CA PRO A 6 -3.08 10.82 13.07
C PRO A 6 -3.45 10.43 13.29
N ALA A 7 -3.72 9.77 13.10
CA ALA A 7 -3.70 9.08 13.54
C ALA A 7 -3.29 8.35 13.68
N ALA A 8 -3.26 7.91 13.46
CA ALA A 8 -2.52 7.05 13.92
C ALA A 8 -1.91 6.92 13.98
N GLN A 9 -1.78 7.00 13.77
CA GLN A 9 -0.95 6.74 14.24
C GLN A 9 -0.45 6.29 14.57
N THR A 10 -0.71 6.26 14.25
CA THR A 10 -0.16 5.58 14.79
C THR A 10 -0.25 5.20 15.06
N ALA A 11 -0.37 5.03 15.20
CA ALA A 11 -0.26 4.43 15.74
C ALA A 11 -0.81 4.35 16.14
N LEU A 12 -1.15 4.33 16.43
CA LEU A 12 -1.51 4.07 17.07
C LEU A 12 -1.76 4.39 17.80
N SER A 13 -1.95 4.60 17.95
CA SER A 13 -2.18 4.68 18.75
C SER A 13 -2.73 4.72 19.53
N ASP A 14 -2.97 4.75 20.06
CA ASP A 14 -3.50 4.52 20.75
C ASP A 14 -4.25 4.75 21.39
N GLU A 15 -4.56 5.12 21.65
CA GLU A 15 -5.31 5.36 22.08
C GLU A 15 -6.41 5.22 22.31
N GLU A 16 -6.84 5.57 22.23
CA GLU A 16 -7.81 5.26 22.56
C GLU A 16 -7.92 4.17 22.63
N VAL A 17 -7.41 3.96 23.57
CA VAL A 17 -7.49 2.75 23.51
C VAL A 17 -8.66 2.21 24.01
N VAL A 18 -9.47 2.01 23.24
CA VAL A 18 -10.68 1.42 23.56
C VAL A 18 -10.76 0.25 22.71
N PHE A 19 -11.16 -0.85 23.21
CA PHE A 19 -11.33 -2.01 22.39
C PHE A 19 -12.62 -1.88 21.66
N LYS A 20 -12.52 -1.49 20.42
CA LYS A 20 -13.68 -1.50 19.57
C LYS A 20 -13.29 -2.06 18.23
N GLU A 21 -14.27 -2.63 17.53
CA GLU A 21 -14.06 -3.14 16.20
C GLU A 21 -13.93 -2.00 15.22
N SER A 22 -12.95 -2.11 14.36
CA SER A 22 -12.76 -1.18 13.27
C SER A 22 -13.20 -1.88 12.00
N HIS A 23 -14.17 -1.30 11.32
CA HIS A 23 -14.70 -1.87 10.08
C HIS A 23 -14.13 -1.11 8.90
N GLY A 24 -13.54 -1.84 7.98
CA GLY A 24 -12.99 -1.26 6.78
C GLY A 24 -13.06 -2.26 5.65
N LYS A 25 -12.40 -1.94 4.57
CA LYS A 25 -12.29 -2.82 3.42
C LYS A 25 -10.86 -3.17 3.16
N LEU A 26 -10.66 -4.36 2.66
CA LEU A 26 -9.38 -4.79 2.13
C LEU A 26 -9.53 -4.79 0.61
N TYR A 27 -8.66 -4.05 -0.06
CA TYR A 27 -8.72 -3.87 -1.52
C TYR A 27 -7.60 -4.69 -2.14
N TYR A 28 -7.94 -5.52 -3.13
CA TYR A 28 -6.98 -6.35 -3.85
C TYR A 28 -6.69 -5.69 -5.19
N LEU A 29 -5.48 -5.20 -5.35
CA LEU A 29 -5.09 -4.37 -6.48
C LEU A 29 -4.16 -5.11 -7.41
N ARG A 30 -4.31 -4.90 -8.73
CA ARG A 30 -3.50 -5.55 -9.74
C ARG A 30 -2.38 -4.63 -10.20
N TYR A 31 -1.15 -5.11 -10.07
CA TYR A 31 0.03 -4.41 -10.56
C TYR A 31 0.57 -5.21 -11.75
N ALA A 32 0.41 -4.68 -12.95
CA ALA A 32 0.83 -5.39 -14.15
C ALA A 32 2.35 -5.54 -14.17
N VAL A 33 2.83 -6.74 -14.48
CA VAL A 33 4.26 -7.02 -14.58
C VAL A 33 4.71 -6.70 -15.99
N GLU A 34 5.65 -5.78 -16.12
CA GLU A 34 6.10 -5.30 -17.42
C GLU A 34 6.70 -6.44 -18.25
N GLY A 35 6.40 -6.45 -19.54
CA GLY A 35 6.92 -7.45 -20.43
C GLY A 35 6.19 -8.78 -20.39
N THR A 36 5.11 -8.88 -19.61
CA THR A 36 4.31 -10.11 -19.50
C THR A 36 2.83 -9.75 -19.57
N ASP A 37 1.99 -10.78 -19.66
CA ASP A 37 0.54 -10.61 -19.54
C ASP A 37 0.05 -10.92 -18.14
N LYS A 38 0.95 -10.98 -17.16
CA LYS A 38 0.63 -11.32 -15.78
C LYS A 38 0.64 -10.10 -14.89
N TYR A 39 0.10 -10.26 -13.70
CA TYR A 39 0.08 -9.18 -12.71
C TYR A 39 0.30 -9.77 -11.32
N LEU A 40 0.74 -8.90 -10.40
CA LEU A 40 0.80 -9.24 -8.98
C LEU A 40 -0.39 -8.61 -8.29
N VAL A 41 -0.95 -9.31 -7.31
CA VAL A 41 -2.08 -8.81 -6.54
C VAL A 41 -1.58 -8.41 -5.16
N VAL A 42 -1.93 -7.19 -4.76
CA VAL A 42 -1.55 -6.65 -3.45
C VAL A 42 -2.83 -6.33 -2.70
N ALA A 43 -2.89 -6.69 -1.43
CA ALA A 43 -4.02 -6.39 -0.57
C ALA A 43 -3.66 -5.22 0.33
N THR A 44 -4.52 -4.20 0.39
CA THR A 44 -4.28 -3.03 1.22
C THR A 44 -5.60 -2.48 1.76
N THR A 45 -5.54 -1.92 2.97
CA THR A 45 -6.68 -1.20 3.53
C THR A 45 -6.65 0.28 3.17
N ARG A 46 -5.57 0.75 2.53
CA ARG A 46 -5.37 2.16 2.22
C ARG A 46 -5.01 2.32 0.74
N PRO A 47 -5.97 2.12 -0.17
CA PRO A 47 -5.66 2.15 -1.61
C PRO A 47 -5.17 3.50 -2.10
N GLU A 48 -5.49 4.58 -1.39
CA GLU A 48 -5.03 5.91 -1.78
C GLU A 48 -3.51 6.04 -1.73
N THR A 49 -2.82 5.20 -0.94
CA THR A 49 -1.36 5.30 -0.83
C THR A 49 -0.63 4.77 -2.06
N ILE A 50 -1.33 4.17 -3.02
CA ILE A 50 -0.66 3.75 -4.27
C ILE A 50 0.00 4.92 -4.96
N LEU A 51 -0.51 6.14 -4.74
CA LEU A 51 0.08 7.33 -5.35
C LEU A 51 1.54 7.52 -4.96
N GLY A 52 1.93 7.01 -3.80
CA GLY A 52 3.30 7.13 -3.30
C GLY A 52 4.10 5.83 -3.37
N ASP A 53 3.60 4.81 -4.05
CA ASP A 53 4.31 3.54 -4.17
C ASP A 53 5.62 3.71 -4.92
N THR A 54 6.70 3.13 -4.38
CA THR A 54 8.00 3.16 -5.05
C THR A 54 8.58 1.76 -5.26
N ALA A 55 7.93 0.73 -4.74
CA ALA A 55 8.33 -0.66 -4.99
C ALA A 55 7.22 -1.61 -4.56
N LEU A 56 7.27 -2.83 -5.06
CA LEU A 56 6.60 -3.96 -4.44
C LEU A 56 7.67 -4.85 -3.83
N CYS A 57 7.30 -5.60 -2.80
CA CYS A 57 8.23 -6.52 -2.14
C CYS A 57 7.62 -7.91 -2.06
N VAL A 58 8.42 -8.92 -2.38
CA VAL A 58 8.03 -10.31 -2.20
C VAL A 58 9.14 -11.02 -1.42
N ASN A 59 8.81 -12.13 -0.79
CA ASN A 59 9.81 -12.92 -0.08
C ASN A 59 10.62 -13.71 -1.10
N PRO A 60 11.96 -13.74 -1.00
CA PRO A 60 12.78 -14.46 -1.97
C PRO A 60 12.53 -15.97 -1.99
N ASP A 61 11.94 -16.52 -0.92
CA ASP A 61 11.66 -17.95 -0.82
C ASP A 61 10.23 -18.31 -1.20
N ASP A 62 9.42 -17.33 -1.65
CA ASP A 62 8.03 -17.56 -2.00
C ASP A 62 7.95 -18.16 -3.40
N GLU A 63 7.54 -19.42 -3.47
CA GLU A 63 7.48 -20.15 -4.74
C GLU A 63 6.47 -19.55 -5.72
N ARG A 64 5.46 -18.84 -5.22
CA ARG A 64 4.46 -18.22 -6.08
C ARG A 64 5.06 -17.18 -7.00
N TYR A 65 6.25 -16.66 -6.68
CA TYR A 65 6.87 -15.56 -7.41
C TYR A 65 8.21 -15.97 -8.04
N GLU A 66 8.49 -17.26 -8.11
CA GLU A 66 9.73 -17.75 -8.73
C GLU A 66 9.82 -17.39 -10.21
N TRP A 67 8.67 -17.24 -10.86
CA TRP A 67 8.62 -16.92 -12.29
C TRP A 67 9.02 -15.47 -12.58
N LEU A 68 9.06 -14.62 -11.57
CA LEU A 68 9.41 -13.20 -11.78
C LEU A 68 10.85 -13.06 -12.23
N PRO A 69 11.12 -12.25 -13.27
CA PRO A 69 12.49 -11.93 -13.63
C PRO A 69 13.22 -11.24 -12.48
N GLN A 70 14.54 -11.36 -12.47
CA GLN A 70 15.36 -10.73 -11.43
C GLN A 70 15.19 -9.22 -11.41
N ASP A 71 15.01 -8.63 -12.58
CA ASP A 71 14.83 -7.19 -12.72
C ASP A 71 13.38 -6.81 -12.96
N ALA A 72 12.44 -7.60 -12.44
CA ALA A 72 11.01 -7.38 -12.66
C ALA A 72 10.59 -5.98 -12.24
N ARG A 73 9.72 -5.39 -13.04
CA ARG A 73 9.10 -4.10 -12.73
C ARG A 73 7.59 -4.24 -12.92
N VAL A 74 6.87 -3.46 -12.15
CA VAL A 74 5.41 -3.45 -12.22
C VAL A 74 4.92 -2.03 -12.41
N VAL A 75 3.67 -1.92 -12.84
CA VAL A 75 3.03 -0.63 -13.10
C VAL A 75 2.06 -0.34 -11.98
N VAL A 76 2.21 0.81 -11.34
CA VAL A 76 1.32 1.23 -10.26
C VAL A 76 -0.07 1.50 -10.84
N PRO A 77 -1.13 0.90 -10.27
CA PRO A 77 -2.49 1.11 -10.79
C PRO A 77 -2.84 2.60 -10.85
N LEU A 78 -3.51 3.01 -11.90
CA LEU A 78 -3.96 4.38 -12.18
C LEU A 78 -2.85 5.39 -12.37
N VAL A 79 -1.74 5.25 -11.61
CA VAL A 79 -0.62 6.18 -11.70
C VAL A 79 0.21 5.93 -12.94
N GLY A 80 0.39 4.66 -13.29
CA GLY A 80 1.18 4.29 -14.46
C GLY A 80 2.69 4.30 -14.25
N ARG A 81 3.14 4.56 -13.02
CA ARG A 81 4.57 4.59 -12.73
C ARG A 81 5.15 3.18 -12.71
N SER A 82 6.30 3.02 -13.35
CA SER A 82 7.03 1.75 -13.31
C SER A 82 7.89 1.72 -12.04
N ILE A 83 7.72 0.66 -11.25
CA ILE A 83 8.47 0.51 -9.99
C ILE A 83 9.08 -0.89 -9.92
N PRO A 84 10.19 -1.06 -9.20
CA PRO A 84 10.84 -2.36 -9.09
C PRO A 84 10.10 -3.29 -8.13
N VAL A 85 10.35 -4.59 -8.31
CA VAL A 85 9.94 -5.60 -7.33
C VAL A 85 11.20 -5.99 -6.56
N ILE A 86 11.25 -5.66 -5.27
CA ILE A 86 12.37 -6.03 -4.42
C ILE A 86 12.05 -7.33 -3.69
N ARG A 87 13.09 -7.98 -3.21
CA ARG A 87 12.94 -9.26 -2.51
C ARG A 87 13.53 -9.13 -1.12
N ASP A 88 12.71 -9.38 -0.10
CA ASP A 88 13.14 -9.27 1.28
C ASP A 88 12.35 -10.22 2.15
N THR A 89 13.02 -10.85 3.11
CA THR A 89 12.37 -11.78 4.03
C THR A 89 11.45 -11.07 5.01
N TYR A 90 11.42 -9.74 4.99
CA TYR A 90 10.46 -8.96 5.75
C TYR A 90 9.01 -9.38 5.44
N VAL A 91 8.74 -9.75 4.20
CA VAL A 91 7.39 -10.17 3.80
C VAL A 91 7.14 -11.59 4.28
N ASP A 92 6.04 -11.77 5.01
CA ASP A 92 5.64 -13.10 5.50
C ASP A 92 4.93 -13.83 4.37
N ILE A 93 5.50 -14.96 3.95
CA ILE A 93 4.96 -15.77 2.85
C ILE A 93 3.53 -16.22 3.16
N ALA A 94 3.23 -16.49 4.42
CA ALA A 94 1.95 -17.04 4.82
C ALA A 94 0.87 -15.98 4.96
N PHE A 95 1.21 -14.69 4.82
CA PHE A 95 0.27 -13.61 5.07
C PHE A 95 -0.19 -12.96 3.78
N GLY A 96 -1.50 -12.90 3.58
CA GLY A 96 -2.09 -12.24 2.44
C GLY A 96 -1.64 -12.83 1.11
N THR A 97 -1.41 -11.99 0.14
CA THR A 97 -1.01 -12.42 -1.20
C THR A 97 0.48 -12.69 -1.31
N GLY A 98 1.26 -12.33 -0.29
CA GLY A 98 2.70 -12.45 -0.34
C GLY A 98 3.39 -11.32 -1.11
N ALA A 99 2.63 -10.43 -1.73
CA ALA A 99 3.18 -9.25 -2.39
C ALA A 99 2.77 -8.02 -1.57
N LEU A 100 3.75 -7.21 -1.21
CA LEU A 100 3.54 -6.05 -0.35
C LEU A 100 3.87 -4.78 -1.11
N LYS A 101 2.95 -3.81 -1.10
CA LYS A 101 3.27 -2.50 -1.67
C LYS A 101 4.11 -1.72 -0.68
N VAL A 102 5.09 -0.99 -1.19
CA VAL A 102 6.03 -0.23 -0.37
C VAL A 102 5.85 1.26 -0.63
N THR A 103 5.46 1.98 0.42
CA THR A 103 5.19 3.41 0.36
C THR A 103 6.01 4.11 1.44
N PRO A 104 7.30 4.37 1.19
CA PRO A 104 8.21 4.81 2.26
C PRO A 104 7.81 6.10 2.96
N ALA A 105 7.12 7.00 2.25
CA ALA A 105 6.72 8.27 2.85
C ALA A 105 5.59 8.12 3.86
N HIS A 106 4.87 7.01 3.85
CA HIS A 106 3.62 6.90 4.60
C HIS A 106 3.53 5.69 5.51
N ASP A 107 4.63 4.96 5.69
CA ASP A 107 4.68 3.80 6.55
C ASP A 107 6.10 3.64 7.07
N VAL A 108 6.24 3.56 8.40
CA VAL A 108 7.56 3.51 9.03
C VAL A 108 8.34 2.27 8.61
N ASN A 109 7.67 1.12 8.52
CA ASN A 109 8.37 -0.10 8.11
C ASN A 109 8.79 -0.04 6.65
N ASP A 110 7.95 0.59 5.81
CA ASP A 110 8.29 0.77 4.40
C ASP A 110 9.44 1.75 4.25
N TYR A 111 9.54 2.74 5.13
CA TYR A 111 10.66 3.67 5.10
C TYR A 111 11.98 2.93 5.32
N MET A 112 12.01 1.97 6.22
CA MET A 112 13.22 1.19 6.46
C MET A 112 13.59 0.36 5.24
N LEU A 113 12.60 -0.22 4.56
CA LEU A 113 12.85 -0.91 3.30
C LEU A 113 13.37 0.08 2.24
N GLY A 114 12.81 1.27 2.23
CA GLY A 114 13.25 2.30 1.30
C GLY A 114 14.72 2.66 1.47
N GLU A 115 15.17 2.76 2.72
CA GLU A 115 16.58 3.02 2.99
C GLU A 115 17.45 1.86 2.58
N LYS A 116 17.02 0.64 2.89
CA LYS A 116 17.80 -0.55 2.60
C LYS A 116 18.01 -0.75 1.10
N TYR A 117 17.03 -0.40 0.29
CA TYR A 117 17.07 -0.65 -1.16
C TYR A 117 17.20 0.61 -1.99
N GLY A 118 17.43 1.76 -1.35
CA GLY A 118 17.63 3.01 -2.09
C GLY A 118 16.40 3.47 -2.84
N LEU A 119 15.21 3.26 -2.29
CA LEU A 119 13.96 3.61 -2.96
C LEU A 119 13.64 5.08 -2.79
N GLU A 120 12.94 5.63 -3.77
CA GLU A 120 12.42 6.98 -3.69
C GLU A 120 11.39 7.11 -2.58
N THR A 121 11.28 8.31 -2.01
CA THR A 121 10.26 8.62 -1.02
C THR A 121 9.37 9.70 -1.60
N ILE A 122 8.11 9.37 -1.85
CA ILE A 122 7.16 10.29 -2.47
C ILE A 122 6.06 10.60 -1.48
N ASP A 123 6.09 11.83 -0.94
CA ASP A 123 5.05 12.29 -0.02
C ASP A 123 3.90 12.84 -0.84
N ILE A 124 2.72 12.26 -0.70
CA ILE A 124 1.57 12.61 -1.50
C ILE A 124 0.62 13.57 -0.80
N PHE A 125 0.89 13.91 0.47
CA PHE A 125 -0.03 14.76 1.23
C PHE A 125 0.52 16.14 1.47
N ASN A 126 -0.38 17.12 1.45
CA ASN A 126 -0.15 18.44 2.00
C ASN A 126 -0.30 18.39 3.52
N ASP A 127 0.10 19.46 4.21
CA ASP A 127 0.02 19.53 5.67
C ASP A 127 -1.40 19.36 6.19
N ASP A 128 -2.39 19.73 5.40
CA ASP A 128 -3.80 19.64 5.80
C ASP A 128 -4.43 18.29 5.48
N GLY A 129 -3.65 17.33 4.98
CA GLY A 129 -4.13 15.99 4.68
C GLY A 129 -4.74 15.81 3.30
N THR A 130 -4.74 16.86 2.48
CA THR A 130 -5.19 16.72 1.10
C THR A 130 -4.05 16.24 0.21
N ILE A 131 -4.40 15.74 -0.97
CA ILE A 131 -3.41 15.23 -1.93
C ILE A 131 -2.68 16.40 -2.57
N ASN A 132 -1.35 16.34 -2.59
CA ASN A 132 -0.55 17.36 -3.24
C ASN A 132 -0.47 17.09 -4.75
N GLY A 133 0.21 17.97 -5.48
CA GLY A 133 0.27 17.89 -6.93
C GLY A 133 1.40 17.07 -7.51
N LYS A 134 2.15 16.36 -6.67
CA LYS A 134 3.37 15.69 -7.15
C LYS A 134 3.10 14.58 -8.15
N VAL A 135 1.98 13.86 -7.98
CA VAL A 135 1.65 12.73 -8.84
C VAL A 135 0.83 13.18 -10.03
N GLY A 136 0.16 14.33 -9.92
CA GLY A 136 -0.58 14.92 -11.04
C GLY A 136 -2.02 14.50 -11.15
N ILE A 137 -2.50 13.63 -10.26
CA ILE A 137 -3.91 13.22 -10.23
C ILE A 137 -4.43 13.36 -8.81
N TYR A 138 -5.73 13.62 -8.69
CA TYR A 138 -6.45 13.73 -7.42
C TYR A 138 -5.98 14.86 -6.51
N GLU A 139 -5.25 15.83 -7.06
CA GLU A 139 -4.74 16.96 -6.28
C GLU A 139 -5.88 17.67 -5.56
N GLY A 140 -5.67 17.98 -4.28
CA GLY A 140 -6.65 18.71 -3.48
C GLY A 140 -7.69 17.86 -2.79
N MET A 141 -7.75 16.56 -3.11
CA MET A 141 -8.73 15.70 -2.47
C MET A 141 -8.29 15.31 -1.06
N ASP A 142 -9.26 15.23 -0.17
CA ASP A 142 -9.08 14.64 1.15
C ASP A 142 -8.89 13.13 0.98
N ARG A 143 -8.03 12.53 1.81
CA ARG A 143 -7.70 11.11 1.66
C ARG A 143 -8.90 10.18 1.80
N PHE A 144 -9.88 10.55 2.63
CA PHE A 144 -11.05 9.69 2.80
C PHE A 144 -12.00 9.80 1.62
N GLU A 145 -12.12 10.98 1.06
CA GLU A 145 -12.85 11.18 -0.18
C GLU A 145 -12.17 10.42 -1.33
N LEU A 146 -10.85 10.54 -1.40
CA LEU A 146 -10.08 9.88 -2.44
C LEU A 146 -10.26 8.36 -2.35
N ARG A 147 -10.29 7.80 -1.14
CA ARG A 147 -10.45 6.37 -0.99
C ARG A 147 -11.72 5.87 -1.67
N ARG A 148 -12.80 6.63 -1.57
CA ARG A 148 -14.06 6.26 -2.22
C ARG A 148 -13.97 6.43 -3.74
N VAL A 149 -13.36 7.51 -4.19
CA VAL A 149 -13.25 7.79 -5.63
C VAL A 149 -12.33 6.77 -6.30
N ILE A 150 -11.23 6.45 -5.65
CA ILE A 150 -10.21 5.59 -6.24
C ILE A 150 -10.73 4.16 -6.40
N GLU A 151 -11.61 3.72 -5.51
CA GLU A 151 -12.21 2.39 -5.64
C GLU A 151 -12.97 2.29 -6.96
N GLY A 152 -13.79 3.29 -7.28
CA GLY A 152 -14.53 3.30 -8.54
C GLY A 152 -13.62 3.39 -9.75
N ASP A 153 -12.57 4.20 -9.66
CA ASP A 153 -11.63 4.35 -10.77
C ASP A 153 -10.87 3.05 -11.02
N LEU A 154 -10.48 2.35 -9.96
CA LEU A 154 -9.81 1.06 -10.08
C LEU A 154 -10.72 0.02 -10.71
N GLN A 155 -12.00 0.02 -10.34
CA GLN A 155 -12.98 -0.91 -10.94
C GLN A 155 -13.11 -0.65 -12.43
N ARG A 156 -13.26 0.61 -12.82
CA ARG A 156 -13.44 0.97 -14.23
C ARG A 156 -12.21 0.63 -15.05
N ALA A 157 -11.03 0.70 -14.44
CA ALA A 157 -9.78 0.37 -15.14
C ALA A 157 -9.48 -1.12 -15.16
N GLY A 158 -10.27 -1.93 -14.47
CA GLY A 158 -10.02 -3.37 -14.37
C GLY A 158 -8.85 -3.73 -13.48
N LEU A 159 -8.49 -2.83 -12.56
CA LEU A 159 -7.32 -3.01 -11.69
C LEU A 159 -7.68 -3.36 -10.27
N LEU A 160 -8.97 -3.52 -9.97
CA LEU A 160 -9.44 -3.97 -8.67
C LEU A 160 -9.87 -5.42 -8.80
N GLU A 161 -9.12 -6.32 -8.17
CA GLU A 161 -9.41 -7.75 -8.24
C GLU A 161 -10.69 -8.07 -7.47
N LYS A 162 -10.76 -7.58 -6.22
CA LYS A 162 -11.93 -7.75 -5.36
C LYS A 162 -11.77 -6.88 -4.13
N THR A 163 -12.84 -6.78 -3.35
CA THR A 163 -12.78 -6.17 -2.02
C THR A 163 -13.34 -7.17 -1.01
N GLU A 164 -12.89 -7.05 0.23
CA GLU A 164 -13.39 -7.87 1.33
C GLU A 164 -13.66 -6.98 2.53
N GLU A 165 -14.67 -7.33 3.31
CA GLU A 165 -14.86 -6.68 4.59
C GLU A 165 -13.71 -7.03 5.51
N TYR A 166 -13.21 -6.03 6.20
CA TYR A 166 -12.09 -6.20 7.10
C TYR A 166 -12.49 -5.65 8.46
N THR A 167 -12.48 -6.52 9.47
CA THR A 167 -12.83 -6.15 10.84
C THR A 167 -11.64 -6.42 11.72
N ASN A 168 -11.32 -5.44 12.56
CA ASN A 168 -10.15 -5.50 13.40
C ASN A 168 -10.49 -4.95 14.77
N ASN A 169 -9.95 -5.55 15.82
CA ASN A 169 -10.09 -5.02 17.15
C ASN A 169 -8.98 -4.02 17.39
N VAL A 170 -9.39 -2.79 17.67
CA VAL A 170 -8.45 -1.71 17.88
C VAL A 170 -8.15 -1.61 19.38
N GLY A 171 -6.94 -1.31 19.73
CA GLY A 171 -6.53 -1.13 21.10
C GLY A 171 -5.72 -2.25 21.64
N TYR A 172 -5.41 -3.17 20.85
CA TYR A 172 -4.50 -4.17 21.29
C TYR A 172 -3.15 -3.93 20.73
N SER A 173 -3.13 -3.59 20.38
CA SER A 173 -1.91 -3.38 19.98
C SER A 173 -1.04 -3.30 19.33
N GLU A 174 -1.55 -3.37 19.20
CA GLU A 174 -0.84 -3.43 18.79
C GLU A 174 -0.23 -3.42 18.17
N ARG A 175 -0.34 -3.38 18.16
CA ARG A 175 0.33 -3.61 17.56
C ARG A 175 0.68 -4.09 16.88
N THR A 176 0.11 -4.25 16.82
CA THR A 176 0.40 -4.68 16.25
C THR A 176 0.50 -4.61 15.65
N GLY A 177 -0.14 -4.55 15.81
CA GLY A 177 0.07 -4.52 15.65
C GLY A 177 0.03 -4.36 15.49
#